data_53ba162057f49ba27c899279058f8271
#
_entry.id   53ba162057f49ba27c899279058f8271
#
_cell.length_a   1.000
_cell.length_b   1.000
_cell.length_c   1.000
_cell.angle_alpha   90.00
_cell.angle_beta   90.00
_cell.angle_gamma   90.00
#
_symmetry.space_group_name_H-M   'P 1'
#
loop_
_entity.id
_entity.type
_entity.pdbx_description
1 polymer ?
#
loop_
_entity_poly.entity_id
_entity_poly.type
_entity_poly.pdbx_seq_one_letter_code
_entity_poly.pdbx_strand_id
1 'polypeptide(L)'
;MTASASLTTSTGIMKTFGSFARLVKYQFVLDFFLALIIMWTALEPASRFAGDTLLTLLFFGLGQAGVLFAVMTLDDVTGSKDGSDSANYQDASKTQSRPLKRKPLLTGELTVRQAQLYGYLSLAFGALWWTITIVHTPNKSLWAILITVLLLTLSVQYSWGLKLSYRGLGELLLLFSASAFVLAPYGLATGALPALVLTEGLLFGFGQLLIAGYSNTNDISGDAAAGRRTIAVLTSARGNKIFLGILTAANLLVIVVPVVTGWIPWWFVVTAAPLIVLRLRQYGSFIHNGHALLARSRGVVTFRTTVACVLLFNVIHFGL
;
A
#
# COMPACT_ATOMS: atom_id res chain seq x y z
N MET A 1 44.32 -21.85 -2.50
CA MET A 1 43.82 -20.53 -2.99
C MET A 1 42.34 -20.47 -3.36
N THR A 2 41.54 -21.49 -3.13
CA THR A 2 40.09 -21.58 -3.55
C THR A 2 39.08 -21.17 -2.50
N ALA A 3 39.45 -21.08 -1.22
CA ALA A 3 38.51 -20.73 -0.14
C ALA A 3 38.24 -19.22 0.01
N SER A 4 39.14 -18.34 -0.45
CA SER A 4 39.02 -16.88 -0.34
C SER A 4 38.02 -16.30 -1.40
N ALA A 5 37.94 -16.92 -2.56
CA ALA A 5 37.06 -16.46 -3.63
C ALA A 5 35.56 -16.74 -3.36
N SER A 6 35.24 -17.82 -2.64
CA SER A 6 33.84 -18.19 -2.31
C SER A 6 33.25 -17.32 -1.20
N LEU A 7 34.07 -16.85 -0.24
CA LEU A 7 33.63 -15.96 0.83
C LEU A 7 33.38 -14.53 0.33
N THR A 8 34.18 -14.05 -0.62
CA THR A 8 33.96 -12.71 -1.21
C THR A 8 32.77 -12.63 -2.13
N THR A 9 32.44 -13.70 -2.86
CA THR A 9 31.22 -13.79 -3.67
C THR A 9 29.96 -13.89 -2.80
N SER A 10 29.97 -14.67 -1.73
CA SER A 10 28.85 -14.80 -0.79
C SER A 10 28.51 -13.46 -0.10
N THR A 11 29.52 -12.70 0.36
CA THR A 11 29.31 -11.37 0.96
C THR A 11 28.80 -10.35 -0.06
N GLY A 12 29.22 -10.44 -1.33
CA GLY A 12 28.73 -9.60 -2.42
C GLY A 12 27.25 -9.85 -2.72
N ILE A 13 26.84 -11.11 -2.85
CA ILE A 13 25.45 -11.52 -3.12
C ILE A 13 24.53 -11.09 -1.97
N MET A 14 24.92 -11.32 -0.71
CA MET A 14 24.11 -10.91 0.45
C MET A 14 23.94 -9.38 0.55
N LYS A 15 24.96 -8.59 0.22
CA LYS A 15 24.86 -7.12 0.16
C LYS A 15 23.89 -6.69 -0.93
N THR A 16 23.97 -7.28 -2.12
CA THR A 16 23.07 -7.00 -3.25
C THR A 16 21.63 -7.34 -2.91
N PHE A 17 21.38 -8.51 -2.30
CA PHE A 17 20.04 -8.89 -1.85
C PHE A 17 19.48 -7.92 -0.81
N GLY A 18 20.28 -7.50 0.17
CA GLY A 18 19.88 -6.49 1.15
C GLY A 18 19.54 -5.14 0.51
N SER A 19 20.25 -4.74 -0.56
CA SER A 19 19.94 -3.51 -1.30
C SER A 19 18.64 -3.63 -2.09
N PHE A 20 18.37 -4.77 -2.73
CA PHE A 20 17.06 -5.01 -3.38
C PHE A 20 15.91 -5.04 -2.36
N ALA A 21 16.07 -5.67 -1.20
CA ALA A 21 15.06 -5.66 -0.15
C ALA A 21 14.70 -4.24 0.32
N ARG A 22 15.69 -3.35 0.42
CA ARG A 22 15.47 -1.93 0.73
C ARG A 22 14.82 -1.17 -0.42
N LEU A 23 15.21 -1.47 -1.67
CA LEU A 23 14.63 -0.88 -2.88
C LEU A 23 13.13 -1.13 -2.95
N VAL A 24 12.69 -2.37 -2.71
CA VAL A 24 11.26 -2.73 -2.69
C VAL A 24 10.53 -2.28 -1.43
N LYS A 25 11.23 -1.62 -0.48
CA LYS A 25 10.64 -1.18 0.79
C LYS A 25 9.92 -2.33 1.51
N TYR A 26 10.59 -3.47 1.68
CA TYR A 26 9.99 -4.75 2.09
C TYR A 26 9.03 -4.66 3.28
N GLN A 27 9.34 -3.82 4.28
CA GLN A 27 8.47 -3.63 5.44
C GLN A 27 7.10 -3.05 5.06
N PHE A 28 7.08 -2.16 4.07
CA PHE A 28 5.85 -1.57 3.55
C PHE A 28 5.08 -2.59 2.70
N VAL A 29 5.79 -3.37 1.91
CA VAL A 29 5.18 -4.47 1.12
C VAL A 29 4.53 -5.50 2.03
N LEU A 30 5.17 -5.87 3.14
CA LEU A 30 4.58 -6.80 4.12
C LEU A 30 3.25 -6.27 4.70
N ASP A 31 3.13 -4.96 4.94
CA ASP A 31 1.87 -4.37 5.39
C ASP A 31 0.75 -4.54 4.35
N PHE A 32 1.05 -4.60 3.04
CA PHE A 32 0.06 -4.88 2.00
C PHE A 32 -0.42 -6.33 1.97
N PHE A 33 0.41 -7.29 2.40
CA PHE A 33 -0.01 -8.69 2.52
C PHE A 33 -1.07 -8.92 3.59
N LEU A 34 -1.23 -7.99 4.54
CA LEU A 34 -2.33 -8.01 5.50
C LEU A 34 -3.71 -7.96 4.81
N ALA A 35 -3.79 -7.45 3.58
CA ALA A 35 -5.01 -7.48 2.78
C ALA A 35 -5.50 -8.91 2.50
N LEU A 36 -4.58 -9.86 2.26
CA LEU A 36 -4.93 -11.27 2.06
C LEU A 36 -5.43 -11.93 3.35
N ILE A 37 -4.91 -11.52 4.50
CA ILE A 37 -5.36 -12.02 5.79
C ILE A 37 -6.77 -11.49 6.09
N ILE A 38 -7.03 -10.21 5.83
CA ILE A 38 -8.38 -9.61 5.93
C ILE A 38 -9.34 -10.39 5.04
N MET A 39 -9.01 -10.51 3.75
CA MET A 39 -9.83 -11.24 2.80
C MET A 39 -10.14 -12.67 3.27
N TRP A 40 -9.12 -13.41 3.72
CA TRP A 40 -9.28 -14.79 4.17
C TRP A 40 -10.18 -14.90 5.41
N THR A 41 -10.02 -14.01 6.39
CA THR A 41 -10.84 -14.00 7.61
C THR A 41 -12.29 -13.57 7.34
N ALA A 42 -12.53 -12.78 6.29
CA ALA A 42 -13.87 -12.35 5.87
C ALA A 42 -14.65 -13.43 5.09
N LEU A 43 -14.02 -14.56 4.75
CA LEU A 43 -14.69 -15.68 4.10
C LEU A 43 -15.58 -16.45 5.09
N GLU A 44 -16.64 -17.05 4.57
CA GLU A 44 -17.42 -18.04 5.30
C GLU A 44 -16.53 -19.22 5.75
N PRO A 45 -16.70 -19.76 6.97
CA PRO A 45 -15.84 -20.82 7.51
C PRO A 45 -15.63 -22.01 6.58
N ALA A 46 -16.71 -22.46 5.90
CA ALA A 46 -16.65 -23.59 4.97
C ALA A 46 -15.76 -23.33 3.73
N SER A 47 -15.58 -22.05 3.34
CA SER A 47 -14.83 -21.68 2.15
C SER A 47 -13.36 -21.42 2.43
N ARG A 48 -12.96 -21.17 3.67
CA ARG A 48 -11.61 -20.71 4.04
C ARG A 48 -10.51 -21.70 3.68
N PHE A 49 -10.78 -22.99 3.88
CA PHE A 49 -9.82 -24.07 3.65
C PHE A 49 -10.11 -24.87 2.39
N ALA A 50 -11.06 -24.42 1.56
CA ALA A 50 -11.28 -25.03 0.25
C ALA A 50 -10.02 -24.88 -0.61
N GLY A 51 -9.62 -25.96 -1.32
CA GLY A 51 -8.39 -25.98 -2.11
C GLY A 51 -8.31 -24.85 -3.13
N ASP A 52 -9.42 -24.55 -3.81
CA ASP A 52 -9.49 -23.46 -4.81
C ASP A 52 -9.31 -22.08 -4.18
N THR A 53 -9.82 -21.87 -2.97
CA THR A 53 -9.62 -20.64 -2.19
C THR A 53 -8.15 -20.47 -1.81
N LEU A 54 -7.53 -21.52 -1.29
CA LEU A 54 -6.11 -21.48 -0.90
C LEU A 54 -5.20 -21.28 -2.10
N LEU A 55 -5.49 -21.90 -3.24
CA LEU A 55 -4.75 -21.68 -4.50
C LEU A 55 -4.96 -20.25 -5.01
N THR A 56 -6.18 -19.71 -4.95
CA THR A 56 -6.46 -18.31 -5.33
C THR A 56 -5.66 -17.35 -4.46
N LEU A 57 -5.61 -17.54 -3.14
CA LEU A 57 -4.81 -16.73 -2.22
C LEU A 57 -3.32 -16.84 -2.50
N LEU A 58 -2.81 -18.06 -2.71
CA LEU A 58 -1.40 -18.28 -3.01
C LEU A 58 -0.98 -17.58 -4.31
N PHE A 59 -1.71 -17.84 -5.39
CA PHE A 59 -1.36 -17.28 -6.70
C PHE A 59 -1.57 -15.77 -6.74
N PHE A 60 -2.65 -15.27 -6.13
CA PHE A 60 -2.85 -13.82 -6.01
C PHE A 60 -1.74 -13.17 -5.17
N GLY A 61 -1.33 -13.79 -4.06
CA GLY A 61 -0.24 -13.31 -3.22
C GLY A 61 1.11 -13.25 -3.94
N LEU A 62 1.43 -14.26 -4.76
CA LEU A 62 2.64 -14.24 -5.61
C LEU A 62 2.58 -13.10 -6.63
N GLY A 63 1.43 -12.91 -7.28
CA GLY A 63 1.21 -11.79 -8.20
C GLY A 63 1.31 -10.43 -7.50
N GLN A 64 0.72 -10.31 -6.31
CA GLN A 64 0.80 -9.12 -5.47
C GLN A 64 2.25 -8.76 -5.12
N ALA A 65 3.08 -9.75 -4.75
CA ALA A 65 4.50 -9.51 -4.50
C ALA A 65 5.18 -8.89 -5.72
N GLY A 66 4.97 -9.48 -6.90
CA GLY A 66 5.55 -8.99 -8.15
C GLY A 66 5.13 -7.55 -8.46
N VAL A 67 3.84 -7.26 -8.40
CA VAL A 67 3.31 -5.91 -8.68
C VAL A 67 3.83 -4.88 -7.67
N LEU A 68 3.81 -5.18 -6.37
CA LEU A 68 4.31 -4.26 -5.35
C LEU A 68 5.82 -4.02 -5.49
N PHE A 69 6.61 -5.05 -5.79
CA PHE A 69 8.04 -4.88 -6.06
C PHE A 69 8.28 -3.99 -7.28
N ALA A 70 7.51 -4.18 -8.35
CA ALA A 70 7.58 -3.33 -9.53
C ALA A 70 7.24 -1.87 -9.22
N VAL A 71 6.12 -1.62 -8.52
CA VAL A 71 5.68 -0.27 -8.14
C VAL A 71 6.75 0.44 -7.32
N MET A 72 7.25 -0.20 -6.25
CA MET A 72 8.23 0.42 -5.35
C MET A 72 9.56 0.70 -6.06
N THR A 73 10.01 -0.26 -6.90
CA THR A 73 11.26 -0.14 -7.63
C THR A 73 11.21 0.95 -8.70
N LEU A 74 10.14 0.96 -9.51
CA LEU A 74 10.00 1.94 -10.59
C LEU A 74 9.70 3.36 -10.06
N ASP A 75 9.07 3.48 -8.89
CA ASP A 75 8.94 4.76 -8.17
C ASP A 75 10.33 5.29 -7.77
N ASP A 76 11.19 4.46 -7.17
CA ASP A 76 12.55 4.85 -6.80
C ASP A 76 13.43 5.17 -8.03
N VAL A 77 13.26 4.44 -9.14
CA VAL A 77 13.92 4.77 -10.41
C VAL A 77 13.49 6.15 -10.91
N THR A 78 12.21 6.46 -10.84
CA THR A 78 11.68 7.76 -11.24
C THR A 78 12.20 8.86 -10.34
N GLY A 79 12.10 8.69 -9.02
CA GLY A 79 12.56 9.66 -8.04
C GLY A 79 14.06 9.93 -8.08
N SER A 80 14.86 8.91 -8.47
CA SER A 80 16.30 9.08 -8.71
C SER A 80 16.59 9.88 -9.98
N LYS A 81 15.77 9.71 -11.05
CA LYS A 81 15.96 10.38 -12.34
C LYS A 81 15.49 11.83 -12.34
N ASP A 82 14.39 12.14 -11.66
CA ASP A 82 13.80 13.49 -11.61
C ASP A 82 14.30 14.33 -10.44
N GLY A 83 15.16 13.76 -9.57
CA GLY A 83 15.77 14.45 -8.46
C GLY A 83 14.87 14.58 -7.21
N SER A 84 13.61 14.14 -7.24
CA SER A 84 12.70 14.23 -6.08
C SER A 84 13.24 13.49 -4.87
N ASP A 85 13.85 12.32 -5.07
CA ASP A 85 14.45 11.55 -3.99
C ASP A 85 15.65 12.27 -3.37
N SER A 86 16.53 12.86 -4.18
CA SER A 86 17.67 13.65 -3.67
C SER A 86 17.18 14.84 -2.85
N ALA A 87 16.22 15.60 -3.38
CA ALA A 87 15.64 16.75 -2.68
C ALA A 87 14.94 16.35 -1.37
N ASN A 88 14.27 15.19 -1.32
CA ASN A 88 13.54 14.74 -0.14
C ASN A 88 14.39 14.07 0.94
N TYR A 89 15.54 13.49 0.57
CA TYR A 89 16.40 12.72 1.50
C TYR A 89 17.73 13.37 1.84
N GLN A 90 18.23 14.32 1.01
CA GLN A 90 19.53 14.97 1.20
C GLN A 90 19.42 16.45 1.61
N ASP A 91 18.22 16.99 1.77
CA ASP A 91 18.01 18.37 2.17
C ASP A 91 18.40 18.57 3.64
N ALA A 92 19.56 19.18 3.85
CA ALA A 92 20.12 19.49 5.17
C ALA A 92 19.29 20.52 5.96
N SER A 93 18.38 21.26 5.30
CA SER A 93 17.50 22.24 5.98
C SER A 93 16.31 21.59 6.68
N LYS A 94 16.00 20.31 6.37
CA LYS A 94 14.88 19.60 6.98
C LYS A 94 15.21 19.16 8.40
N THR A 95 14.45 19.64 9.36
CA THR A 95 14.53 19.24 10.79
C THR A 95 14.24 17.74 10.99
N GLN A 96 13.57 17.09 10.04
CA GLN A 96 13.25 15.66 10.06
C GLN A 96 13.51 15.07 8.68
N SER A 97 14.62 14.36 8.53
CA SER A 97 14.95 13.60 7.32
C SER A 97 14.78 12.09 7.53
N ARG A 98 14.43 11.41 6.45
CA ARG A 98 14.43 9.93 6.43
C ARG A 98 15.87 9.42 6.20
N PRO A 99 16.26 8.27 6.78
CA PRO A 99 17.62 7.74 6.58
C PRO A 99 17.91 7.48 5.09
N LEU A 100 18.99 8.03 4.56
CA LEU A 100 19.42 7.87 3.16
C LEU A 100 19.64 6.39 2.78
N LYS A 101 20.02 5.54 3.74
CA LYS A 101 20.17 4.09 3.57
C LYS A 101 18.93 3.39 2.98
N ARG A 102 17.76 4.03 3.07
CA ARG A 102 16.50 3.51 2.47
C ARG A 102 16.47 3.64 0.94
N LYS A 103 17.39 4.36 0.32
CA LYS A 103 17.43 4.68 -1.11
C LYS A 103 18.71 4.13 -1.75
N PRO A 104 18.78 2.83 -2.10
CA PRO A 104 19.97 2.20 -2.67
C PRO A 104 20.48 2.83 -3.96
N LEU A 105 19.60 3.50 -4.73
CA LEU A 105 19.99 4.25 -5.93
C LEU A 105 20.75 5.54 -5.57
N LEU A 106 20.37 6.24 -4.50
CA LEU A 106 21.06 7.45 -4.06
C LEU A 106 22.39 7.13 -3.36
N THR A 107 22.51 5.96 -2.73
CA THR A 107 23.78 5.53 -2.09
C THR A 107 24.73 4.85 -3.08
N GLY A 108 24.32 4.65 -4.36
CA GLY A 108 25.13 3.98 -5.37
C GLY A 108 25.27 2.46 -5.18
N GLU A 109 24.51 1.86 -4.27
CA GLU A 109 24.53 0.41 -4.04
C GLU A 109 23.91 -0.37 -5.21
N LEU A 110 23.00 0.24 -5.94
CA LEU A 110 22.38 -0.29 -7.15
C LEU A 110 22.41 0.76 -8.27
N THR A 111 22.60 0.30 -9.50
CA THR A 111 22.48 1.16 -10.67
C THR A 111 21.00 1.30 -11.10
N VAL A 112 20.68 2.42 -11.73
CA VAL A 112 19.33 2.66 -12.30
C VAL A 112 18.94 1.54 -13.27
N ARG A 113 19.88 1.04 -14.09
CA ARG A 113 19.64 -0.06 -15.05
C ARG A 113 19.27 -1.37 -14.35
N GLN A 114 19.99 -1.72 -13.28
CA GLN A 114 19.65 -2.91 -12.48
C GLN A 114 18.27 -2.78 -11.83
N ALA A 115 17.94 -1.63 -11.25
CA ALA A 115 16.65 -1.40 -10.66
C ALA A 115 15.51 -1.45 -11.72
N GLN A 116 15.71 -0.85 -12.90
CA GLN A 116 14.73 -0.92 -13.99
C GLN A 116 14.46 -2.38 -14.43
N LEU A 117 15.53 -3.15 -14.68
CA LEU A 117 15.41 -4.56 -15.06
C LEU A 117 14.66 -5.34 -13.98
N TYR A 118 15.02 -5.15 -12.72
CA TYR A 118 14.34 -5.79 -11.60
C TYR A 118 12.85 -5.41 -11.53
N GLY A 119 12.53 -4.12 -11.72
CA GLY A 119 11.15 -3.65 -11.76
C GLY A 119 10.33 -4.31 -12.87
N TYR A 120 10.88 -4.43 -14.08
CA TYR A 120 10.19 -5.08 -15.20
C TYR A 120 10.04 -6.59 -15.00
N LEU A 121 11.07 -7.27 -14.49
CA LEU A 121 10.97 -8.71 -14.17
C LEU A 121 9.92 -8.97 -13.09
N SER A 122 9.87 -8.10 -12.06
CA SER A 122 8.85 -8.18 -11.02
C SER A 122 7.44 -7.96 -11.57
N LEU A 123 7.27 -7.01 -12.50
CA LEU A 123 5.98 -6.77 -13.15
C LEU A 123 5.53 -7.97 -13.99
N ALA A 124 6.45 -8.54 -14.78
CA ALA A 124 6.18 -9.74 -15.59
C ALA A 124 5.82 -10.94 -14.71
N PHE A 125 6.53 -11.13 -13.58
CA PHE A 125 6.20 -12.15 -12.58
C PHE A 125 4.80 -11.91 -11.99
N GLY A 126 4.47 -10.67 -11.62
CA GLY A 126 3.15 -10.31 -11.11
C GLY A 126 2.03 -10.57 -12.11
N ALA A 127 2.25 -10.19 -13.38
CA ALA A 127 1.30 -10.42 -14.48
C ALA A 127 1.08 -11.92 -14.73
N LEU A 128 2.14 -12.73 -14.72
CA LEU A 128 2.05 -14.18 -14.87
C LEU A 128 1.16 -14.79 -13.78
N TRP A 129 1.46 -14.49 -12.50
CA TRP A 129 0.73 -15.10 -11.40
C TRP A 129 -0.73 -14.62 -11.30
N TRP A 130 -1.02 -13.37 -11.62
CA TRP A 130 -2.42 -12.92 -11.66
C TRP A 130 -3.18 -13.47 -12.86
N THR A 131 -2.52 -13.71 -14.00
CA THR A 131 -3.12 -14.46 -15.11
C THR A 131 -3.47 -15.88 -14.68
N ILE A 132 -2.53 -16.57 -14.01
CA ILE A 132 -2.77 -17.91 -13.45
C ILE A 132 -3.93 -17.85 -12.45
N THR A 133 -3.97 -16.86 -11.56
CA THR A 133 -5.08 -16.67 -10.61
C THR A 133 -6.43 -16.58 -11.33
N ILE A 134 -6.54 -15.71 -12.34
CA ILE A 134 -7.79 -15.52 -13.11
C ILE A 134 -8.23 -16.80 -13.81
N VAL A 135 -7.27 -17.57 -14.34
CA VAL A 135 -7.57 -18.84 -15.04
C VAL A 135 -8.07 -19.90 -14.07
N HIS A 136 -7.45 -20.03 -12.90
CA HIS A 136 -7.71 -21.09 -11.93
C HIS A 136 -8.79 -20.75 -10.88
N THR A 137 -9.16 -19.46 -10.73
CA THR A 137 -10.17 -19.07 -9.74
C THR A 137 -11.50 -19.77 -9.99
N PRO A 138 -12.20 -20.23 -8.91
CA PRO A 138 -13.49 -20.91 -9.04
C PRO A 138 -14.59 -19.98 -9.57
N ASN A 139 -14.53 -18.70 -9.21
CA ASN A 139 -15.52 -17.70 -9.60
C ASN A 139 -14.92 -16.71 -10.59
N LYS A 140 -15.36 -16.80 -11.85
CA LYS A 140 -14.95 -15.88 -12.92
C LYS A 140 -15.79 -14.60 -12.91
N SER A 141 -15.90 -13.97 -11.75
CA SER A 141 -16.63 -12.71 -11.60
C SER A 141 -15.96 -11.59 -12.40
N LEU A 142 -16.70 -11.04 -13.36
CA LEU A 142 -16.17 -10.02 -14.27
C LEU A 142 -15.62 -8.80 -13.52
N TRP A 143 -16.31 -8.34 -12.48
CA TRP A 143 -15.88 -7.18 -11.70
C TRP A 143 -14.53 -7.43 -11.00
N ALA A 144 -14.33 -8.63 -10.43
CA ALA A 144 -13.10 -8.98 -9.73
C ALA A 144 -11.93 -9.14 -10.71
N ILE A 145 -12.18 -9.73 -11.89
CA ILE A 145 -11.21 -9.79 -12.99
C ILE A 145 -10.83 -8.39 -13.45
N LEU A 146 -11.81 -7.51 -13.69
CA LEU A 146 -11.55 -6.13 -14.11
C LEU A 146 -10.73 -5.36 -13.07
N ILE A 147 -11.07 -5.46 -11.78
CA ILE A 147 -10.27 -4.84 -10.72
C ILE A 147 -8.84 -5.39 -10.69
N THR A 148 -8.65 -6.69 -10.86
CA THR A 148 -7.31 -7.32 -10.90
C THR A 148 -6.49 -6.80 -12.09
N VAL A 149 -7.09 -6.70 -13.28
CA VAL A 149 -6.45 -6.16 -14.49
C VAL A 149 -6.13 -4.67 -14.32
N LEU A 150 -7.05 -3.89 -13.76
CA LEU A 150 -6.83 -2.47 -13.47
C LEU A 150 -5.72 -2.30 -12.41
N LEU A 151 -5.70 -3.12 -11.39
CA LEU A 151 -4.66 -3.11 -10.36
C LEU A 151 -3.28 -3.40 -10.97
N LEU A 152 -3.18 -4.42 -11.86
CA LEU A 152 -1.95 -4.74 -12.57
C LEU A 152 -1.46 -3.57 -13.45
N THR A 153 -2.37 -2.99 -14.23
CA THR A 153 -2.02 -2.01 -15.26
C THR A 153 -1.83 -0.61 -14.69
N LEU A 154 -2.63 -0.20 -13.69
CA LEU A 154 -2.60 1.16 -13.16
C LEU A 154 -1.62 1.35 -12.01
N SER A 155 -1.36 0.33 -11.17
CA SER A 155 -0.53 0.53 -9.98
C SER A 155 0.88 1.03 -10.31
N VAL A 156 1.51 0.51 -11.35
CA VAL A 156 2.83 0.95 -11.81
C VAL A 156 2.80 2.33 -12.44
N GLN A 157 1.63 2.79 -12.91
CA GLN A 157 1.46 4.12 -13.52
C GLN A 157 1.48 5.26 -12.49
N TYR A 158 1.62 4.96 -11.20
CA TYR A 158 1.70 5.99 -10.16
C TYR A 158 2.82 6.99 -10.46
N SER A 159 4.03 6.52 -10.66
CA SER A 159 5.20 7.35 -10.98
C SER A 159 5.91 6.95 -12.28
N TRP A 160 5.57 5.80 -12.87
CA TRP A 160 6.13 5.27 -14.12
C TRP A 160 5.12 5.33 -15.25
N GLY A 161 5.55 5.32 -16.51
CA GLY A 161 4.66 5.35 -17.67
C GLY A 161 3.80 6.63 -17.71
N LEU A 162 2.49 6.53 -17.43
CA LEU A 162 1.56 7.67 -17.44
C LEU A 162 1.81 8.67 -16.33
N LYS A 163 2.58 8.30 -15.30
CA LYS A 163 2.93 9.17 -14.17
C LYS A 163 1.71 9.86 -13.53
N LEU A 164 0.73 9.08 -13.10
CA LEU A 164 -0.56 9.61 -12.61
C LEU A 164 -0.41 10.53 -11.38
N SER A 165 0.62 10.34 -10.54
CA SER A 165 0.95 11.26 -9.44
C SER A 165 1.44 12.63 -9.91
N TYR A 166 1.96 12.74 -11.15
CA TYR A 166 2.32 14.01 -11.77
C TYR A 166 1.13 14.72 -12.44
N ARG A 167 -0.02 14.03 -12.50
CA ARG A 167 -1.27 14.53 -13.09
C ARG A 167 -2.36 14.81 -12.06
N GLY A 168 -2.05 14.73 -10.77
CA GLY A 168 -3.00 14.97 -9.70
C GLY A 168 -3.91 13.77 -9.38
N LEU A 169 -3.59 12.57 -9.88
CA LEU A 169 -4.39 11.36 -9.70
C LEU A 169 -3.73 10.34 -8.73
N GLY A 170 -2.62 10.71 -8.10
CA GLY A 170 -1.84 9.80 -7.25
C GLY A 170 -2.63 9.31 -6.04
N GLU A 171 -3.33 10.20 -5.34
CA GLU A 171 -4.11 9.86 -4.15
C GLU A 171 -5.31 8.97 -4.48
N LEU A 172 -6.00 9.23 -5.60
CA LEU A 172 -7.11 8.40 -6.07
C LEU A 172 -6.62 6.99 -6.45
N LEU A 173 -5.52 6.91 -7.20
CA LEU A 173 -4.93 5.63 -7.58
C LEU A 173 -4.49 4.82 -6.37
N LEU A 174 -3.92 5.47 -5.35
CA LEU A 174 -3.49 4.79 -4.14
C LEU A 174 -4.69 4.24 -3.34
N LEU A 175 -5.76 5.02 -3.19
CA LEU A 175 -7.00 4.54 -2.55
C LEU A 175 -7.56 3.33 -3.28
N PHE A 176 -7.70 3.44 -4.61
CA PHE A 176 -8.17 2.33 -5.45
C PHE A 176 -7.29 1.10 -5.29
N SER A 177 -5.97 1.23 -5.52
CA SER A 177 -5.05 0.10 -5.52
C SER A 177 -5.00 -0.60 -4.17
N ALA A 178 -4.92 0.16 -3.07
CA ALA A 178 -4.87 -0.43 -1.75
C ALA A 178 -6.18 -1.15 -1.38
N SER A 179 -7.34 -0.56 -1.69
CA SER A 179 -8.64 -1.23 -1.48
C SER A 179 -8.77 -2.50 -2.33
N ALA A 180 -8.32 -2.44 -3.58
CA ALA A 180 -8.39 -3.54 -4.53
C ALA A 180 -7.61 -4.79 -4.09
N PHE A 181 -6.53 -4.65 -3.30
CA PHE A 181 -5.80 -5.80 -2.75
C PHE A 181 -6.63 -6.65 -1.78
N VAL A 182 -7.69 -6.10 -1.18
CA VAL A 182 -8.68 -6.87 -0.39
C VAL A 182 -9.79 -7.37 -1.30
N LEU A 183 -10.34 -6.49 -2.14
CA LEU A 183 -11.57 -6.74 -2.90
C LEU A 183 -11.38 -7.77 -4.02
N ALA A 184 -10.28 -7.64 -4.80
CA ALA A 184 -10.04 -8.49 -5.96
C ALA A 184 -9.93 -9.97 -5.60
N PRO A 185 -9.04 -10.40 -4.67
CA PRO A 185 -8.93 -11.81 -4.33
C PRO A 185 -10.20 -12.37 -3.68
N TYR A 186 -10.94 -11.56 -2.90
CA TYR A 186 -12.23 -11.96 -2.35
C TYR A 186 -13.24 -12.26 -3.46
N GLY A 187 -13.37 -11.35 -4.42
CA GLY A 187 -14.29 -11.53 -5.55
C GLY A 187 -13.89 -12.68 -6.48
N LEU A 188 -12.59 -12.93 -6.68
CA LEU A 188 -12.12 -14.08 -7.42
C LEU A 188 -12.45 -15.40 -6.69
N ALA A 189 -12.35 -15.44 -5.37
CA ALA A 189 -12.65 -16.63 -4.59
C ALA A 189 -14.17 -16.89 -4.46
N THR A 190 -15.01 -15.86 -4.35
CA THR A 190 -16.44 -16.00 -3.97
C THR A 190 -17.41 -15.55 -5.06
N GLY A 191 -17.01 -14.70 -5.97
CA GLY A 191 -17.89 -14.00 -6.92
C GLY A 191 -18.69 -12.85 -6.32
N ALA A 192 -18.77 -12.74 -4.99
CA ALA A 192 -19.59 -11.79 -4.25
C ALA A 192 -18.82 -10.52 -3.83
N LEU A 193 -19.56 -9.45 -3.52
CA LEU A 193 -19.04 -8.22 -2.93
C LEU A 193 -19.96 -7.78 -1.78
N PRO A 194 -19.89 -8.43 -0.61
CA PRO A 194 -20.70 -8.03 0.55
C PRO A 194 -20.24 -6.67 1.10
N ALA A 195 -21.18 -5.95 1.72
CA ALA A 195 -20.91 -4.64 2.31
C ALA A 195 -19.78 -4.66 3.34
N LEU A 196 -19.64 -5.74 4.10
CA LEU A 196 -18.55 -5.94 5.04
C LEU A 196 -17.20 -5.89 4.33
N VAL A 197 -17.00 -6.68 3.29
CA VAL A 197 -15.72 -6.76 2.55
C VAL A 197 -15.41 -5.45 1.83
N LEU A 198 -16.43 -4.76 1.29
CA LEU A 198 -16.26 -3.42 0.73
C LEU A 198 -15.78 -2.44 1.80
N THR A 199 -16.38 -2.47 2.98
CA THR A 199 -15.98 -1.63 4.13
C THR A 199 -14.54 -1.92 4.54
N GLU A 200 -14.15 -3.17 4.69
CA GLU A 200 -12.80 -3.57 5.08
C GLU A 200 -11.75 -3.17 4.03
N GLY A 201 -12.07 -3.36 2.74
CA GLY A 201 -11.22 -2.91 1.64
C GLY A 201 -11.02 -1.40 1.64
N LEU A 202 -12.09 -0.62 1.85
CA LEU A 202 -12.00 0.83 1.96
C LEU A 202 -11.24 1.27 3.21
N LEU A 203 -11.41 0.62 4.36
CA LEU A 203 -10.64 0.91 5.57
C LEU A 203 -9.14 0.67 5.35
N PHE A 204 -8.80 -0.42 4.66
CA PHE A 204 -7.43 -0.71 4.25
C PHE A 204 -6.88 0.36 3.31
N GLY A 205 -7.65 0.73 2.28
CA GLY A 205 -7.29 1.76 1.31
C GLY A 205 -7.07 3.14 1.93
N PHE A 206 -8.01 3.61 2.76
CA PHE A 206 -7.88 4.88 3.49
C PHE A 206 -6.71 4.87 4.47
N GLY A 207 -6.42 3.72 5.08
CA GLY A 207 -5.25 3.56 5.95
C GLY A 207 -3.95 3.87 5.23
N GLN A 208 -3.75 3.28 4.04
CA GLN A 208 -2.58 3.50 3.20
C GLN A 208 -2.54 4.92 2.61
N LEU A 209 -3.69 5.43 2.15
CA LEU A 209 -3.81 6.79 1.61
C LEU A 209 -3.42 7.84 2.64
N LEU A 210 -3.86 7.70 3.89
CA LEU A 210 -3.51 8.65 4.96
C LEU A 210 -2.03 8.60 5.32
N ILE A 211 -1.38 7.43 5.32
CA ILE A 211 0.08 7.33 5.48
C ILE A 211 0.79 8.09 4.36
N ALA A 212 0.35 7.92 3.11
CA ALA A 212 0.91 8.61 1.95
C ALA A 212 0.64 10.11 1.99
N GLY A 213 -0.56 10.56 2.36
CA GLY A 213 -0.91 11.97 2.48
C GLY A 213 -0.01 12.74 3.44
N TYR A 214 0.32 12.14 4.60
CA TYR A 214 1.33 12.74 5.50
C TYR A 214 2.76 12.66 4.96
N SER A 215 3.10 11.63 4.16
CA SER A 215 4.38 11.60 3.45
C SER A 215 4.47 12.72 2.42
N ASN A 216 3.44 12.89 1.59
CA ASN A 216 3.37 13.95 0.58
C ASN A 216 3.47 15.34 1.23
N THR A 217 2.87 15.51 2.42
CA THR A 217 2.99 16.76 3.20
C THR A 217 4.45 17.06 3.60
N ASN A 218 5.23 16.04 3.92
CA ASN A 218 6.66 16.21 4.23
C ASN A 218 7.50 16.48 2.99
N ASP A 219 7.06 15.99 1.84
CA ASP A 219 7.85 15.93 0.60
C ASP A 219 7.49 17.06 -0.39
N ILE A 220 6.69 18.06 0.01
CA ILE A 220 6.17 19.14 -0.85
C ILE A 220 7.26 19.79 -1.70
N SER A 221 8.41 20.17 -1.11
CA SER A 221 9.48 20.88 -1.82
C SER A 221 10.10 20.02 -2.93
N GLY A 222 10.41 18.76 -2.64
CA GLY A 222 10.99 17.84 -3.62
C GLY A 222 9.99 17.41 -4.69
N ASP A 223 8.74 17.16 -4.30
CA ASP A 223 7.67 16.79 -5.23
C ASP A 223 7.35 17.95 -6.19
N ALA A 224 7.27 19.18 -5.70
CA ALA A 224 7.05 20.36 -6.52
C ALA A 224 8.20 20.59 -7.50
N ALA A 225 9.47 20.47 -7.05
CA ALA A 225 10.64 20.62 -7.90
C ALA A 225 10.68 19.56 -9.02
N ALA A 226 10.22 18.34 -8.75
CA ALA A 226 10.12 17.25 -9.72
C ALA A 226 8.85 17.32 -10.61
N GLY A 227 7.96 18.29 -10.39
CA GLY A 227 6.70 18.41 -11.11
C GLY A 227 5.61 17.42 -10.71
N ARG A 228 5.73 16.75 -9.57
CA ARG A 228 4.65 15.93 -9.00
C ARG A 228 3.51 16.83 -8.52
N ARG A 229 2.28 16.41 -8.79
CA ARG A 229 1.06 17.20 -8.49
C ARG A 229 0.23 16.50 -7.42
N THR A 230 0.87 16.21 -6.26
CA THR A 230 0.13 15.73 -5.09
C THR A 230 -0.78 16.83 -4.55
N ILE A 231 -1.85 16.46 -3.84
CA ILE A 231 -2.75 17.47 -3.22
C ILE A 231 -1.95 18.38 -2.28
N ALA A 232 -0.93 17.87 -1.60
CA ALA A 232 -0.06 18.65 -0.74
C ALA A 232 0.72 19.75 -1.53
N VAL A 233 1.12 19.48 -2.77
CA VAL A 233 1.78 20.45 -3.67
C VAL A 233 0.76 21.43 -4.25
N LEU A 234 -0.44 20.95 -4.62
CA LEU A 234 -1.46 21.73 -5.31
C LEU A 234 -2.23 22.70 -4.41
N THR A 235 -2.12 22.55 -3.10
CA THR A 235 -2.90 23.33 -2.13
C THR A 235 -2.00 24.12 -1.17
N SER A 236 -2.56 25.14 -0.54
CA SER A 236 -1.89 25.82 0.58
C SER A 236 -1.73 24.89 1.78
N ALA A 237 -0.89 25.23 2.75
CA ALA A 237 -0.74 24.50 3.99
C ALA A 237 -2.09 24.30 4.73
N ARG A 238 -2.98 25.31 4.70
CA ARG A 238 -4.35 25.21 5.24
C ARG A 238 -5.20 24.25 4.40
N GLY A 239 -5.14 24.34 3.06
CA GLY A 239 -5.87 23.47 2.14
C GLY A 239 -5.48 22.00 2.33
N ASN A 240 -4.18 21.73 2.47
CA ASN A 240 -3.68 20.37 2.73
C ASN A 240 -4.15 19.83 4.10
N LYS A 241 -4.16 20.66 5.16
CA LYS A 241 -4.73 20.27 6.47
C LYS A 241 -6.22 19.93 6.33
N ILE A 242 -7.00 20.73 5.61
CA ILE A 242 -8.42 20.47 5.34
C ILE A 242 -8.59 19.14 4.58
N PHE A 243 -7.80 18.93 3.53
CA PHE A 243 -7.84 17.69 2.75
C PHE A 243 -7.59 16.44 3.62
N LEU A 244 -6.55 16.45 4.46
CA LEU A 244 -6.29 15.37 5.41
C LEU A 244 -7.42 15.18 6.43
N GLY A 245 -8.09 16.27 6.82
CA GLY A 245 -9.30 16.23 7.65
C GLY A 245 -10.46 15.54 6.94
N ILE A 246 -10.69 15.87 5.66
CA ILE A 246 -11.72 15.23 4.82
C ILE A 246 -11.43 13.73 4.68
N LEU A 247 -10.19 13.33 4.42
CA LEU A 247 -9.81 11.91 4.34
C LEU A 247 -10.01 11.20 5.69
N THR A 248 -9.70 11.88 6.79
CA THR A 248 -9.93 11.36 8.14
C THR A 248 -11.42 11.15 8.39
N ALA A 249 -12.26 12.15 8.08
CA ALA A 249 -13.71 12.04 8.21
C ALA A 249 -14.29 10.95 7.31
N ALA A 250 -13.85 10.87 6.05
CA ALA A 250 -14.28 9.82 5.11
C ALA A 250 -13.92 8.42 5.64
N ASN A 251 -12.70 8.24 6.18
CA ASN A 251 -12.32 6.97 6.79
C ASN A 251 -13.22 6.58 7.98
N LEU A 252 -13.65 7.55 8.80
CA LEU A 252 -14.59 7.30 9.91
C LEU A 252 -16.01 7.02 9.39
N LEU A 253 -16.45 7.70 8.33
CA LEU A 253 -17.74 7.45 7.69
C LEU A 253 -17.83 6.03 7.10
N VAL A 254 -16.72 5.48 6.61
CA VAL A 254 -16.66 4.07 6.15
C VAL A 254 -17.00 3.09 7.28
N ILE A 255 -16.79 3.46 8.56
CA ILE A 255 -17.20 2.65 9.71
C ILE A 255 -18.68 2.90 10.05
N VAL A 256 -19.07 4.18 10.11
CA VAL A 256 -20.37 4.58 10.68
C VAL A 256 -21.52 4.28 9.71
N VAL A 257 -21.34 4.61 8.42
CA VAL A 257 -22.44 4.50 7.44
C VAL A 257 -22.96 3.07 7.30
N PRO A 258 -22.15 2.02 7.10
CA PRO A 258 -22.67 0.65 6.96
C PRO A 258 -23.37 0.14 8.23
N VAL A 259 -22.94 0.61 9.39
CA VAL A 259 -23.57 0.25 10.67
C VAL A 259 -24.93 0.94 10.84
N VAL A 260 -25.00 2.25 10.57
CA VAL A 260 -26.25 3.02 10.69
C VAL A 260 -27.31 2.54 9.66
N THR A 261 -26.87 2.13 8.48
CA THR A 261 -27.75 1.57 7.44
C THR A 261 -28.15 0.10 7.69
N GLY A 262 -27.58 -0.53 8.73
CA GLY A 262 -27.89 -1.93 9.05
C GLY A 262 -27.20 -2.97 8.15
N TRP A 263 -26.27 -2.55 7.30
CA TRP A 263 -25.51 -3.46 6.41
C TRP A 263 -24.47 -4.29 7.16
N ILE A 264 -23.97 -3.74 8.28
CA ILE A 264 -22.98 -4.39 9.17
C ILE A 264 -23.52 -4.29 10.61
N PRO A 265 -23.34 -5.32 11.45
CA PRO A 265 -23.79 -5.30 12.84
C PRO A 265 -23.21 -4.12 13.64
N TRP A 266 -24.04 -3.54 14.52
CA TRP A 266 -23.67 -2.36 15.31
C TRP A 266 -22.38 -2.52 16.14
N TRP A 267 -22.06 -3.72 16.59
CA TRP A 267 -20.89 -4.00 17.39
C TRP A 267 -19.57 -3.89 16.60
N PHE A 268 -19.61 -3.78 15.26
CA PHE A 268 -18.45 -3.42 14.44
C PHE A 268 -17.82 -2.11 14.92
N VAL A 269 -18.63 -1.12 15.35
CA VAL A 269 -18.12 0.14 15.89
C VAL A 269 -17.34 -0.09 17.19
N VAL A 270 -17.74 -1.07 18.01
CA VAL A 270 -17.05 -1.41 19.26
C VAL A 270 -15.66 -1.98 18.97
N THR A 271 -15.55 -2.93 18.03
CA THR A 271 -14.24 -3.47 17.61
C THR A 271 -13.37 -2.42 16.93
N ALA A 272 -13.97 -1.47 16.19
CA ALA A 272 -13.29 -0.37 15.54
C ALA A 272 -12.93 0.82 16.47
N ALA A 273 -13.37 0.83 17.74
CA ALA A 273 -13.13 1.94 18.64
C ALA A 273 -11.64 2.34 18.80
N PRO A 274 -10.67 1.39 18.92
CA PRO A 274 -9.25 1.74 18.96
C PRO A 274 -8.78 2.48 17.69
N LEU A 275 -9.23 2.03 16.52
CA LEU A 275 -8.97 2.69 15.24
C LEU A 275 -9.50 4.13 15.26
N ILE A 276 -10.76 4.34 15.66
CA ILE A 276 -11.40 5.67 15.71
C ILE A 276 -10.57 6.63 16.58
N VAL A 277 -10.22 6.20 17.79
CA VAL A 277 -9.42 7.00 18.73
C VAL A 277 -8.05 7.34 18.14
N LEU A 278 -7.34 6.36 17.57
CA LEU A 278 -6.01 6.59 17.01
C LEU A 278 -6.06 7.49 15.77
N ARG A 279 -7.10 7.38 14.95
CA ARG A 279 -7.29 8.22 13.77
C ARG A 279 -7.52 9.68 14.16
N LEU A 280 -8.37 9.92 15.12
CA LEU A 280 -8.63 11.28 15.65
C LEU A 280 -7.37 11.86 16.31
N ARG A 281 -6.63 11.07 17.09
CA ARG A 281 -5.35 11.50 17.69
C ARG A 281 -4.28 11.79 16.65
N GLN A 282 -4.21 11.01 15.57
CA GLN A 282 -3.27 11.24 14.45
C GLN A 282 -3.52 12.61 13.84
N TYR A 283 -4.75 12.89 13.44
CA TYR A 283 -5.12 14.15 12.80
C TYR A 283 -5.01 15.33 13.77
N GLY A 284 -5.58 15.22 14.97
CA GLY A 284 -5.52 16.28 16.00
C GLY A 284 -4.09 16.67 16.35
N SER A 285 -3.20 15.70 16.53
CA SER A 285 -1.78 15.97 16.76
C SER A 285 -1.11 16.69 15.59
N PHE A 286 -1.44 16.32 14.35
CA PHE A 286 -0.90 16.99 13.17
C PHE A 286 -1.38 18.43 13.05
N ILE A 287 -2.66 18.70 13.33
CA ILE A 287 -3.20 20.07 13.34
C ILE A 287 -2.48 20.94 14.37
N HIS A 288 -2.22 20.39 15.56
CA HIS A 288 -1.61 21.14 16.66
C HIS A 288 -0.11 21.43 16.42
N ASN A 289 0.68 20.46 16.01
CA ASN A 289 2.15 20.59 15.94
C ASN A 289 2.74 20.66 14.54
N GLY A 290 1.97 20.34 13.49
CA GLY A 290 2.42 20.40 12.10
C GLY A 290 3.43 19.32 11.67
N HIS A 291 3.79 18.38 12.56
CA HIS A 291 4.84 17.38 12.28
C HIS A 291 4.33 16.22 11.40
N ALA A 292 4.51 16.35 10.09
CA ALA A 292 4.00 15.40 9.09
C ALA A 292 4.62 13.99 9.24
N LEU A 293 5.93 13.86 9.50
CA LEU A 293 6.58 12.55 9.69
C LEU A 293 6.12 11.84 10.96
N LEU A 294 5.86 12.59 12.06
CA LEU A 294 5.27 12.01 13.26
C LEU A 294 3.85 11.52 13.00
N ALA A 295 3.03 12.32 12.30
CA ALA A 295 1.68 11.92 11.91
C ALA A 295 1.69 10.70 10.97
N ARG A 296 2.66 10.62 10.03
CA ARG A 296 2.90 9.44 9.20
C ARG A 296 3.25 8.20 10.04
N SER A 297 4.16 8.33 11.00
CA SER A 297 4.53 7.21 11.89
C SER A 297 3.32 6.71 12.69
N ARG A 298 2.53 7.63 13.27
CA ARG A 298 1.26 7.29 13.92
C ARG A 298 0.27 6.65 12.95
N GLY A 299 0.28 7.08 11.69
CA GLY A 299 -0.53 6.50 10.62
C GLY A 299 -0.23 5.03 10.39
N VAL A 300 1.04 4.62 10.44
CA VAL A 300 1.42 3.20 10.34
C VAL A 300 0.87 2.40 11.52
N VAL A 301 0.98 2.92 12.74
CA VAL A 301 0.38 2.27 13.93
C VAL A 301 -1.14 2.19 13.78
N THR A 302 -1.79 3.29 13.41
CA THR A 302 -3.25 3.33 13.20
C THR A 302 -3.70 2.34 12.13
N PHE A 303 -2.95 2.23 11.02
CA PHE A 303 -3.23 1.27 9.96
C PHE A 303 -3.15 -0.18 10.46
N ARG A 304 -2.10 -0.55 11.17
CA ARG A 304 -1.96 -1.91 11.74
C ARG A 304 -3.04 -2.19 12.79
N THR A 305 -3.43 -1.17 13.57
CA THR A 305 -4.58 -1.28 14.48
C THR A 305 -5.89 -1.45 13.70
N THR A 306 -6.05 -0.78 12.55
CA THR A 306 -7.21 -1.00 11.66
C THR A 306 -7.31 -2.47 11.26
N VAL A 307 -6.20 -3.04 10.81
CA VAL A 307 -6.16 -4.47 10.44
C VAL A 307 -6.52 -5.34 11.65
N ALA A 308 -5.93 -5.10 12.81
CA ALA A 308 -6.22 -5.87 14.02
C ALA A 308 -7.71 -5.78 14.43
N CYS A 309 -8.33 -4.59 14.35
CA CYS A 309 -9.75 -4.38 14.63
C CYS A 309 -10.65 -5.16 13.66
N VAL A 310 -10.32 -5.12 12.36
CA VAL A 310 -11.05 -5.86 11.32
C VAL A 310 -10.91 -7.37 11.53
N LEU A 311 -9.70 -7.87 11.78
CA LEU A 311 -9.47 -9.29 12.05
C LEU A 311 -10.23 -9.74 13.31
N LEU A 312 -10.21 -8.95 14.38
CA LEU A 312 -10.96 -9.24 15.60
C LEU A 312 -12.47 -9.32 15.31
N PHE A 313 -12.99 -8.37 14.52
CA PHE A 313 -14.39 -8.43 14.10
C PHE A 313 -14.69 -9.73 13.35
N ASN A 314 -13.89 -10.08 12.34
CA ASN A 314 -14.09 -11.27 11.51
C ASN A 314 -14.02 -12.57 12.33
N VAL A 315 -13.06 -12.65 13.26
CA VAL A 315 -12.93 -13.79 14.19
C VAL A 315 -14.22 -14.00 15.00
N ILE A 316 -14.76 -12.92 15.57
CA ILE A 316 -15.98 -12.99 16.39
C ILE A 316 -17.22 -13.23 15.51
N HIS A 317 -17.30 -12.56 14.36
CA HIS A 317 -18.49 -12.59 13.49
C HIS A 317 -18.67 -13.94 12.81
N PHE A 318 -17.60 -14.56 12.37
CA PHE A 318 -17.60 -15.82 11.63
C PHE A 318 -17.21 -17.05 12.50
N GLY A 319 -16.86 -16.86 13.77
CA GLY A 319 -16.52 -17.96 14.68
C GLY A 319 -15.20 -18.65 14.32
N LEU A 320 -14.11 -17.88 14.21
CA LEU A 320 -12.75 -18.41 14.02
C LEU A 320 -12.17 -18.96 15.33
#